data_63642abc9760b262e22b46b9c54462ac
#
_entry.id   63642abc9760b262e22b46b9c54462ac
#
_cell.length_a   1.000
_cell.length_b   1.000
_cell.length_c   1.000
_cell.angle_alpha   90.00
_cell.angle_beta   90.00
_cell.angle_gamma   90.00
#
_symmetry.space_group_name_H-M   'P 1'
#
loop_
_entity.id
_entity.type
_entity.pdbx_description
1 polymer ?
#
loop_
_entity_poly.entity_id
_entity_poly.type
_entity_poly.pdbx_seq_one_letter_code
_entity_poly.pdbx_strand_id
1 'polypeptide(L)'
;MKKLIPLILAAALTLAACTSAPDTASTPLANSTPEPTAATTPAPTTAPFYPVANSYNNGDTYYAFVHRGEDSLLLKTDYAAATQTVNCTVPGCAHDSDACPAYFTDDPGRNLVITDDPLRVCHVEDRGRPVQIYTVDPAAGKAMQEINGVGNCDIAYCDGTALYGIDKTVLPSEATPACRIDLASGQLDRFTMLPSELMLGCYDDGLLTVHYVTDAPLPKNGEEYAAAVQSATLEFDCWDPRTGTRTK
;
A
#
# COMPACT_ATOMS: atom_id res chain seq x y z
N MET A 1 15.00 48.03 -9.71
CA MET A 1 13.82 48.30 -8.90
C MET A 1 12.59 48.07 -9.78
N LYS A 2 11.95 46.91 -9.72
CA LYS A 2 10.63 46.66 -10.30
C LYS A 2 9.85 45.83 -9.29
N LYS A 3 8.82 46.44 -8.71
CA LYS A 3 7.90 45.86 -7.73
C LYS A 3 6.89 44.96 -8.48
N LEU A 4 6.79 43.70 -8.12
CA LEU A 4 5.73 42.78 -8.54
C LEU A 4 4.69 42.71 -7.43
N ILE A 5 3.45 43.02 -7.79
CA ILE A 5 2.24 42.98 -6.96
C ILE A 5 1.65 41.57 -7.09
N PRO A 6 1.32 40.85 -6.00
CA PRO A 6 0.59 39.60 -6.11
C PRO A 6 -0.91 39.86 -6.23
N LEU A 7 -1.51 39.28 -7.27
CA LEU A 7 -2.94 39.26 -7.53
C LEU A 7 -3.59 38.14 -6.67
N ILE A 8 -4.41 38.53 -5.68
CA ILE A 8 -5.22 37.63 -4.88
C ILE A 8 -6.53 37.40 -5.61
N LEU A 9 -6.76 36.17 -6.05
CA LEU A 9 -8.04 35.72 -6.64
C LEU A 9 -8.89 35.04 -5.55
N ALA A 10 -9.93 35.75 -5.09
CA ALA A 10 -10.92 35.21 -4.18
C ALA A 10 -12.03 34.53 -4.98
N ALA A 11 -12.17 33.21 -4.83
CA ALA A 11 -13.28 32.43 -5.37
C ALA A 11 -14.37 32.28 -4.29
N ALA A 12 -15.53 32.88 -4.53
CA ALA A 12 -16.73 32.74 -3.71
C ALA A 12 -17.49 31.45 -4.12
N LEU A 13 -17.62 30.51 -3.19
CA LEU A 13 -18.51 29.36 -3.35
C LEU A 13 -19.92 29.73 -2.86
N THR A 14 -20.91 29.73 -3.77
CA THR A 14 -22.32 29.80 -3.46
C THR A 14 -22.90 28.41 -3.21
N LEU A 15 -23.32 28.13 -1.98
CA LEU A 15 -24.14 26.95 -1.66
C LEU A 15 -25.58 27.18 -2.08
N ALA A 16 -26.10 26.33 -2.98
CA ALA A 16 -27.52 26.23 -3.27
C ALA A 16 -28.13 25.14 -2.36
N ALA A 17 -29.03 25.56 -1.46
CA ALA A 17 -29.82 24.67 -0.64
C ALA A 17 -31.07 24.23 -1.42
N CYS A 18 -31.25 22.94 -1.67
CA CYS A 18 -32.51 22.37 -2.15
C CYS A 18 -33.35 21.94 -0.95
N THR A 19 -34.47 22.65 -0.75
CA THR A 19 -35.55 22.24 0.14
C THR A 19 -36.56 21.39 -0.65
N SER A 20 -36.78 20.13 -0.26
CA SER A 20 -37.87 19.31 -0.75
C SER A 20 -38.93 19.12 0.34
N ALA A 21 -40.19 19.40 -0.02
CA ALA A 21 -41.35 19.24 0.81
C ALA A 21 -41.82 17.77 0.87
N PRO A 22 -42.58 17.37 1.92
CA PRO A 22 -43.03 16.01 2.07
C PRO A 22 -44.38 15.78 1.40
N ASP A 23 -44.48 14.73 0.59
CA ASP A 23 -45.76 14.20 0.12
C ASP A 23 -46.16 12.96 0.92
N THR A 24 -47.29 13.05 1.57
CA THR A 24 -47.96 11.99 2.30
C THR A 24 -48.90 11.23 1.37
N ALA A 25 -48.68 9.95 1.17
CA ALA A 25 -49.71 9.02 0.71
C ALA A 25 -49.51 7.64 1.34
N SER A 26 -50.39 7.32 2.28
CA SER A 26 -50.46 6.02 2.95
C SER A 26 -51.24 5.02 2.08
N THR A 27 -50.63 3.92 1.70
CA THR A 27 -51.33 2.74 1.16
C THR A 27 -51.07 1.56 2.09
N PRO A 28 -52.08 0.76 2.47
CA PRO A 28 -51.92 -0.35 3.42
C PRO A 28 -51.17 -1.51 2.76
N LEU A 29 -50.06 -1.92 3.35
CA LEU A 29 -49.30 -3.10 2.95
C LEU A 29 -50.02 -4.38 3.40
N ALA A 30 -50.20 -5.30 2.46
CA ALA A 30 -50.57 -6.67 2.71
C ALA A 30 -49.48 -7.38 3.52
N ASN A 31 -49.91 -8.11 4.54
CA ASN A 31 -49.10 -8.87 5.45
C ASN A 31 -48.60 -10.16 4.73
N SER A 32 -47.41 -10.13 4.11
CA SER A 32 -46.73 -11.33 3.61
C SER A 32 -45.76 -11.83 4.67
N THR A 33 -46.02 -13.03 5.18
CA THR A 33 -45.12 -13.77 6.06
C THR A 33 -43.78 -13.92 5.35
N PRO A 34 -42.64 -13.52 5.94
CA PRO A 34 -41.34 -13.71 5.31
C PRO A 34 -40.96 -15.19 5.33
N GLU A 35 -40.74 -15.73 4.15
CA GLU A 35 -40.07 -17.04 3.94
C GLU A 35 -38.67 -16.99 4.57
N PRO A 36 -38.23 -18.03 5.29
CA PRO A 36 -36.89 -18.00 5.90
C PRO A 36 -35.84 -17.98 4.81
N THR A 37 -35.25 -16.81 4.60
CA THR A 37 -34.08 -16.64 3.74
C THR A 37 -32.94 -17.47 4.33
N ALA A 38 -32.50 -18.48 3.57
CA ALA A 38 -31.28 -19.25 3.92
C ALA A 38 -30.14 -18.26 4.19
N ALA A 39 -29.55 -18.34 5.37
CA ALA A 39 -28.40 -17.54 5.74
C ALA A 39 -27.26 -17.87 4.74
N THR A 40 -27.05 -16.97 3.80
CA THR A 40 -25.87 -17.00 2.94
C THR A 40 -24.68 -16.79 3.86
N THR A 41 -23.88 -17.83 4.06
CA THR A 41 -22.56 -17.71 4.70
C THR A 41 -21.80 -16.63 3.89
N PRO A 42 -21.36 -15.53 4.51
CA PRO A 42 -20.59 -14.53 3.77
C PRO A 42 -19.36 -15.22 3.18
N ALA A 43 -19.12 -15.01 1.89
CA ALA A 43 -17.85 -15.43 1.27
C ALA A 43 -16.69 -14.85 2.10
N PRO A 44 -15.60 -15.58 2.28
CA PRO A 44 -14.44 -15.06 3.00
C PRO A 44 -14.02 -13.76 2.31
N THR A 45 -14.15 -12.65 3.02
CA THR A 45 -13.72 -11.35 2.54
C THR A 45 -12.19 -11.39 2.46
N THR A 46 -11.67 -11.50 1.26
CA THR A 46 -10.22 -11.35 1.03
C THR A 46 -9.83 -9.95 1.46
N ALA A 47 -8.76 -9.83 2.26
CA ALA A 47 -8.26 -8.53 2.67
C ALA A 47 -7.85 -7.71 1.42
N PRO A 48 -8.21 -6.42 1.35
CA PRO A 48 -7.85 -5.58 0.22
C PRO A 48 -6.34 -5.38 0.16
N PHE A 49 -5.83 -5.19 -1.06
CA PHE A 49 -4.45 -4.73 -1.25
C PHE A 49 -4.33 -3.25 -0.92
N TYR A 50 -3.19 -2.85 -0.39
CA TYR A 50 -2.85 -1.45 -0.15
C TYR A 50 -1.36 -1.19 -0.41
N PRO A 51 -0.99 0.06 -0.79
CA PRO A 51 0.40 0.41 -1.00
C PRO A 51 1.15 0.46 0.32
N VAL A 52 2.37 -0.06 0.34
CA VAL A 52 3.30 0.12 1.45
C VAL A 52 3.89 1.52 1.39
N ALA A 53 3.75 2.30 2.45
CA ALA A 53 4.15 3.71 2.50
C ALA A 53 4.78 4.06 3.85
N ASN A 54 5.38 5.25 3.94
CA ASN A 54 5.96 5.77 5.19
C ASN A 54 4.89 6.09 6.26
N SER A 55 3.66 5.75 5.99
CA SER A 55 2.53 5.95 6.88
C SER A 55 1.45 4.89 6.67
N TYR A 56 0.63 4.68 7.67
CA TYR A 56 -0.52 3.78 7.62
C TYR A 56 -1.70 4.39 8.35
N ASN A 57 -2.90 4.23 7.80
CA ASN A 57 -4.15 4.74 8.34
C ASN A 57 -5.21 3.64 8.33
N ASN A 58 -5.72 3.27 9.49
CA ASN A 58 -6.79 2.27 9.63
C ASN A 58 -8.18 2.88 9.87
N GLY A 59 -8.30 4.22 9.81
CA GLY A 59 -9.53 4.95 10.08
C GLY A 59 -9.62 5.52 11.51
N ASP A 60 -9.09 4.86 12.50
CA ASP A 60 -9.07 5.30 13.90
C ASP A 60 -7.72 5.89 14.30
N THR A 61 -6.66 5.40 13.69
CA THR A 61 -5.28 5.72 14.02
C THR A 61 -4.46 5.95 12.75
N TYR A 62 -3.58 6.94 12.81
CA TYR A 62 -2.58 7.21 11.78
C TYR A 62 -1.18 7.01 12.35
N TYR A 63 -0.39 6.20 11.68
CA TYR A 63 1.03 5.98 11.96
C TYR A 63 1.87 6.66 10.89
N ALA A 64 2.95 7.33 11.32
CA ALA A 64 3.91 7.95 10.39
C ALA A 64 5.29 8.04 11.03
N PHE A 65 6.31 8.13 10.17
CA PHE A 65 7.67 8.38 10.62
C PHE A 65 8.00 9.86 10.60
N VAL A 66 8.74 10.29 11.64
CA VAL A 66 9.40 11.58 11.68
C VAL A 66 10.90 11.35 11.68
N HIS A 67 11.56 11.85 10.64
CA HIS A 67 13.01 11.75 10.49
C HIS A 67 13.73 12.75 11.40
N ARG A 68 14.79 12.31 12.05
CA ARG A 68 15.65 13.10 12.95
C ARG A 68 17.12 12.90 12.60
N GLY A 69 17.53 13.47 11.47
CA GLY A 69 18.87 13.21 10.90
C GLY A 69 18.91 11.83 10.25
N GLU A 70 19.76 10.95 10.80
CA GLU A 70 19.90 9.55 10.33
C GLU A 70 18.92 8.58 10.99
N ASP A 71 18.09 9.06 11.91
CA ASP A 71 17.15 8.25 12.66
C ASP A 71 15.70 8.62 12.36
N SER A 72 14.79 7.70 12.63
CA SER A 72 13.35 7.89 12.51
C SER A 72 12.63 7.51 13.79
N LEU A 73 11.59 8.26 14.11
CA LEU A 73 10.64 7.91 15.15
C LEU A 73 9.28 7.59 14.58
N LEU A 74 8.72 6.46 14.99
CA LEU A 74 7.35 6.08 14.67
C LEU A 74 6.39 6.83 15.59
N LEU A 75 5.55 7.67 15.01
CA LEU A 75 4.48 8.40 15.68
C LEU A 75 3.14 7.67 15.50
N LYS A 76 2.29 7.81 16.51
CA LYS A 76 0.90 7.42 16.50
C LYS A 76 0.01 8.64 16.69
N THR A 77 -0.95 8.86 15.80
CA THR A 77 -2.02 9.84 15.95
C THR A 77 -3.32 9.10 16.25
N ASP A 78 -3.93 9.38 17.38
CA ASP A 78 -5.24 8.88 17.76
C ASP A 78 -6.28 9.94 17.37
N TYR A 79 -7.20 9.60 16.48
CA TYR A 79 -8.19 10.56 15.96
C TYR A 79 -9.26 10.88 17.00
N ALA A 80 -9.68 9.90 17.81
CA ALA A 80 -10.70 10.11 18.82
C ALA A 80 -10.19 11.02 19.96
N ALA A 81 -8.92 10.84 20.35
CA ALA A 81 -8.28 11.68 21.37
C ALA A 81 -7.72 12.99 20.82
N ALA A 82 -7.64 13.14 19.48
CA ALA A 82 -6.96 14.23 18.78
C ALA A 82 -5.52 14.47 19.27
N THR A 83 -4.79 13.39 19.52
CA THR A 83 -3.42 13.42 20.07
C THR A 83 -2.44 12.72 19.12
N GLN A 84 -1.22 13.25 19.08
CA GLN A 84 -0.09 12.61 18.43
C GLN A 84 1.02 12.38 19.46
N THR A 85 1.53 11.16 19.51
CA THR A 85 2.58 10.75 20.44
C THR A 85 3.60 9.87 19.74
N VAL A 86 4.79 9.74 20.34
CA VAL A 86 5.71 8.66 19.96
C VAL A 86 5.06 7.32 20.30
N ASN A 87 5.08 6.35 19.37
CA ASN A 87 4.47 5.03 19.56
C ASN A 87 5.29 4.15 20.53
N CYS A 88 5.50 4.67 21.75
CA CYS A 88 6.23 4.02 22.82
C CYS A 88 5.56 4.35 24.17
N THR A 89 5.25 3.30 24.93
CA THR A 89 4.68 3.43 26.27
C THR A 89 5.63 2.94 27.36
N VAL A 90 6.89 2.66 27.01
CA VAL A 90 7.93 2.25 27.97
C VAL A 90 8.23 3.39 28.93
N PRO A 91 8.06 3.21 30.25
CA PRO A 91 8.27 4.26 31.23
C PRO A 91 9.71 4.79 31.22
N GLY A 92 9.86 6.12 31.10
CA GLY A 92 11.19 6.78 31.15
C GLY A 92 12.02 6.59 29.88
N CYS A 93 11.44 6.10 28.80
CA CYS A 93 12.13 5.95 27.52
C CYS A 93 12.51 7.31 26.93
N ALA A 94 13.79 7.50 26.56
CA ALA A 94 14.29 8.73 25.95
C ALA A 94 14.01 8.81 24.44
N HIS A 95 13.59 7.71 23.81
CA HIS A 95 13.32 7.58 22.37
C HIS A 95 14.51 7.93 21.48
N ASP A 96 15.70 7.50 21.85
CA ASP A 96 16.98 7.84 21.21
C ASP A 96 17.88 6.64 20.93
N SER A 97 17.36 5.44 21.06
CA SER A 97 18.13 4.20 20.84
C SER A 97 17.23 3.02 20.47
N ASP A 98 17.84 1.94 19.98
CA ASP A 98 17.17 0.69 19.59
C ASP A 98 16.41 -0.01 20.73
N ALA A 99 16.66 0.37 21.98
CA ALA A 99 15.86 -0.07 23.12
C ALA A 99 14.42 0.48 23.10
N CYS A 100 14.17 1.55 22.34
CA CYS A 100 12.84 2.10 22.14
C CYS A 100 12.10 1.38 21.02
N PRO A 101 10.86 0.90 21.22
CA PRO A 101 10.07 0.26 20.17
C PRO A 101 9.76 1.17 18.98
N ALA A 102 9.72 2.49 19.21
CA ALA A 102 9.41 3.46 18.18
C ALA A 102 10.63 4.06 17.46
N TYR A 103 11.85 3.71 17.88
CA TYR A 103 13.08 4.24 17.28
C TYR A 103 13.57 3.32 16.15
N PHE A 104 13.96 3.90 15.02
CA PHE A 104 14.51 3.18 13.88
C PHE A 104 15.70 3.95 13.32
N THR A 105 16.78 3.25 13.06
CA THR A 105 17.90 3.76 12.28
C THR A 105 17.48 3.76 10.80
N ASP A 106 17.72 4.84 10.08
CA ASP A 106 17.16 5.07 8.74
C ASP A 106 18.25 5.19 7.64
N ASP A 107 19.45 4.79 7.90
CA ASP A 107 20.56 4.93 6.96
C ASP A 107 20.93 3.59 6.29
N PRO A 108 20.91 3.50 4.95
CA PRO A 108 20.33 4.32 3.87
C PRO A 108 18.95 3.87 3.42
N GLY A 109 18.24 3.13 4.20
CA GLY A 109 16.96 2.53 3.85
C GLY A 109 15.76 3.44 4.09
N ARG A 110 14.58 2.84 3.99
CA ARG A 110 13.31 3.48 4.34
C ARG A 110 12.48 2.57 5.21
N ASN A 111 11.90 3.14 6.24
CA ASN A 111 10.92 2.47 7.08
C ASN A 111 9.51 2.67 6.53
N LEU A 112 8.76 1.60 6.40
CA LEU A 112 7.41 1.58 5.88
C LEU A 112 6.49 0.94 6.90
N VAL A 113 5.39 1.59 7.25
CA VAL A 113 4.34 0.97 8.09
C VAL A 113 3.48 0.09 7.20
N ILE A 114 3.32 -1.18 7.54
CA ILE A 114 2.68 -2.18 6.69
C ILE A 114 1.39 -2.77 7.27
N THR A 115 1.21 -2.73 8.59
CA THR A 115 -0.02 -3.17 9.27
C THR A 115 0.00 -2.71 10.73
N ASP A 116 -1.14 -2.70 11.40
CA ASP A 116 -1.29 -2.27 12.80
C ASP A 116 -1.78 -3.37 13.76
N ASP A 117 -2.18 -4.55 13.27
CA ASP A 117 -2.60 -5.67 14.14
C ASP A 117 -2.02 -7.01 13.65
N PRO A 118 -0.86 -7.42 14.16
CA PRO A 118 0.09 -6.65 15.00
C PRO A 118 0.76 -5.52 14.20
N LEU A 119 1.21 -4.48 14.90
CA LEU A 119 1.93 -3.39 14.24
C LEU A 119 3.25 -3.90 13.67
N ARG A 120 3.41 -3.76 12.36
CA ARG A 120 4.62 -4.16 11.65
C ARG A 120 5.20 -2.98 10.89
N VAL A 121 6.53 -2.93 10.90
CA VAL A 121 7.33 -1.98 10.12
C VAL A 121 8.29 -2.77 9.26
N CYS A 122 8.29 -2.48 7.97
CA CYS A 122 9.23 -3.02 7.02
C CYS A 122 10.37 -2.01 6.79
N HIS A 123 11.60 -2.40 7.05
CA HIS A 123 12.77 -1.62 6.66
C HIS A 123 13.32 -2.19 5.36
N VAL A 124 13.39 -1.35 4.33
CA VAL A 124 13.86 -1.68 3.00
C VAL A 124 15.10 -0.83 2.72
N GLU A 125 16.25 -1.48 2.63
CA GLU A 125 17.49 -0.85 2.19
C GLU A 125 17.63 -0.85 0.66
N ASP A 126 18.79 -0.42 0.19
CA ASP A 126 19.13 -0.49 -1.22
C ASP A 126 19.03 -1.91 -1.79
N ARG A 127 18.87 -1.97 -3.11
CA ARG A 127 18.69 -3.20 -3.88
C ARG A 127 19.71 -4.28 -3.53
N GLY A 128 19.22 -5.50 -3.40
CA GLY A 128 20.04 -6.68 -3.08
C GLY A 128 20.29 -6.88 -1.60
N ARG A 129 19.84 -5.97 -0.74
CA ARG A 129 19.91 -6.11 0.71
C ARG A 129 18.73 -6.91 1.24
N PRO A 130 18.85 -7.50 2.45
CA PRO A 130 17.70 -8.12 3.13
C PRO A 130 16.59 -7.11 3.40
N VAL A 131 15.36 -7.58 3.41
CA VAL A 131 14.22 -6.84 3.96
C VAL A 131 14.10 -7.21 5.43
N GLN A 132 14.00 -6.23 6.31
CA GLN A 132 13.79 -6.41 7.74
C GLN A 132 12.35 -6.08 8.09
N ILE A 133 11.66 -7.01 8.75
CA ILE A 133 10.29 -6.82 9.22
C ILE A 133 10.32 -6.79 10.74
N TYR A 134 9.94 -5.66 11.29
CA TYR A 134 9.81 -5.45 12.73
C TYR A 134 8.36 -5.64 13.14
N THR A 135 8.13 -6.52 14.13
CA THR A 135 6.88 -6.53 14.88
C THR A 135 7.09 -5.63 16.10
N VAL A 136 6.25 -4.61 16.22
CA VAL A 136 6.42 -3.55 17.23
C VAL A 136 5.37 -3.68 18.31
N ASP A 137 5.83 -3.85 19.55
CA ASP A 137 5.01 -3.74 20.76
C ASP A 137 5.37 -2.43 21.46
N PRO A 138 4.49 -1.43 21.55
CA PRO A 138 4.79 -0.13 22.15
C PRO A 138 5.24 -0.20 23.62
N ALA A 139 4.89 -1.27 24.34
CA ALA A 139 5.18 -1.45 25.76
C ALA A 139 6.41 -2.34 26.03
N ALA A 140 6.71 -3.26 25.10
CA ALA A 140 7.72 -4.30 25.33
C ALA A 140 8.94 -4.17 24.43
N GLY A 141 8.83 -3.54 23.27
CA GLY A 141 9.94 -3.40 22.34
C GLY A 141 9.61 -3.79 20.91
N LYS A 142 10.60 -4.19 20.14
CA LYS A 142 10.43 -4.65 18.77
C LYS A 142 11.20 -5.94 18.52
N ALA A 143 10.61 -6.86 17.77
CA ALA A 143 11.25 -8.08 17.29
C ALA A 143 11.47 -7.98 15.79
N MET A 144 12.66 -8.32 15.32
CA MET A 144 13.06 -8.21 13.90
C MET A 144 13.19 -9.59 13.29
N GLN A 145 12.64 -9.72 12.08
CA GLN A 145 12.86 -10.85 11.19
C GLN A 145 13.54 -10.36 9.91
N GLU A 146 14.64 -10.99 9.53
CA GLU A 146 15.39 -10.66 8.33
C GLU A 146 15.02 -11.63 7.19
N ILE A 147 14.66 -11.07 6.04
CA ILE A 147 14.31 -11.82 4.82
C ILE A 147 15.40 -11.63 3.80
N ASN A 148 16.16 -12.70 3.59
CA ASN A 148 17.26 -12.73 2.66
C ASN A 148 16.81 -13.11 1.24
N GLY A 149 17.60 -12.73 0.23
CA GLY A 149 17.39 -13.18 -1.14
C GLY A 149 16.26 -12.47 -1.88
N VAL A 150 15.75 -11.35 -1.37
CA VAL A 150 14.71 -10.55 -2.06
C VAL A 150 15.22 -10.01 -3.40
N GLY A 151 16.53 -9.80 -3.55
CA GLY A 151 17.14 -9.33 -4.78
C GLY A 151 16.82 -7.87 -5.05
N ASN A 152 16.57 -7.54 -6.31
CA ASN A 152 16.26 -6.17 -6.72
C ASN A 152 14.74 -5.85 -6.67
N CYS A 153 13.94 -6.68 -6.02
CA CYS A 153 12.51 -6.40 -5.91
C CYS A 153 12.25 -5.15 -5.07
N ASP A 154 11.53 -4.22 -5.64
CA ASP A 154 11.01 -3.04 -4.96
C ASP A 154 9.67 -3.40 -4.31
N ILE A 155 9.66 -3.49 -2.98
CA ILE A 155 8.47 -3.82 -2.20
C ILE A 155 7.53 -2.62 -2.21
N ALA A 156 6.31 -2.82 -2.71
CA ALA A 156 5.38 -1.74 -2.95
C ALA A 156 3.96 -1.97 -2.40
N TYR A 157 3.52 -3.21 -2.23
CA TYR A 157 2.15 -3.52 -1.85
C TYR A 157 2.07 -4.56 -0.74
N CYS A 158 0.96 -4.54 -0.01
CA CYS A 158 0.64 -5.47 1.07
C CYS A 158 -0.85 -5.84 1.00
N ASP A 159 -1.20 -7.06 1.42
CA ASP A 159 -2.59 -7.50 1.62
C ASP A 159 -2.90 -7.81 3.09
N GLY A 160 -2.07 -7.33 4.02
CA GLY A 160 -2.17 -7.60 5.46
C GLY A 160 -1.54 -8.94 5.88
N THR A 161 -1.33 -9.88 4.95
CA THR A 161 -0.71 -11.19 5.20
C THR A 161 0.64 -11.35 4.52
N ALA A 162 0.87 -10.65 3.41
CA ALA A 162 2.09 -10.73 2.63
C ALA A 162 2.46 -9.38 1.99
N LEU A 163 3.76 -9.21 1.74
CA LEU A 163 4.32 -8.12 0.93
C LEU A 163 4.52 -8.58 -0.51
N TYR A 164 4.38 -7.65 -1.43
CA TYR A 164 4.57 -7.88 -2.86
C TYR A 164 5.51 -6.85 -3.45
N GLY A 165 6.42 -7.31 -4.30
CA GLY A 165 7.39 -6.47 -4.98
C GLY A 165 7.72 -6.97 -6.37
N ILE A 166 8.26 -6.05 -7.21
CA ILE A 166 8.71 -6.37 -8.56
C ILE A 166 10.16 -5.92 -8.75
N ASP A 167 10.91 -6.68 -9.54
CA ASP A 167 12.25 -6.29 -9.99
C ASP A 167 12.14 -5.40 -11.23
N LYS A 168 12.34 -4.10 -11.02
CA LYS A 168 12.31 -3.08 -12.08
C LYS A 168 13.61 -2.96 -12.87
N THR A 169 14.61 -3.80 -12.59
CA THR A 169 15.93 -3.71 -13.23
C THR A 169 16.06 -4.57 -14.49
N VAL A 170 15.10 -5.46 -14.73
CA VAL A 170 15.09 -6.31 -15.93
C VAL A 170 14.72 -5.52 -17.18
N LEU A 171 15.15 -6.06 -18.33
CA LEU A 171 14.78 -5.46 -19.62
C LEU A 171 13.27 -5.57 -19.84
N PRO A 172 12.64 -4.54 -20.39
CA PRO A 172 11.19 -4.54 -20.63
C PRO A 172 10.68 -5.66 -21.52
N SER A 173 11.54 -6.25 -22.37
CA SER A 173 11.20 -7.39 -23.23
C SER A 173 11.23 -8.75 -22.52
N GLU A 174 11.63 -8.79 -21.27
CA GLU A 174 11.72 -10.01 -20.48
C GLU A 174 10.58 -10.08 -19.47
N ALA A 175 10.24 -11.31 -19.06
CA ALA A 175 9.28 -11.50 -17.99
C ALA A 175 9.77 -10.79 -16.71
N THR A 176 8.90 -9.97 -16.10
CA THR A 176 9.26 -9.19 -14.91
C THR A 176 9.30 -10.09 -13.68
N PRO A 177 10.47 -10.26 -13.02
CA PRO A 177 10.53 -10.99 -11.78
C PRO A 177 9.77 -10.27 -10.69
N ALA A 178 9.06 -11.03 -9.88
CA ALA A 178 8.31 -10.55 -8.75
C ALA A 178 8.53 -11.43 -7.52
N CYS A 179 8.19 -10.93 -6.36
CA CYS A 179 8.27 -11.67 -5.12
C CYS A 179 7.04 -11.43 -4.23
N ARG A 180 6.76 -12.43 -3.41
CA ARG A 180 5.83 -12.39 -2.30
C ARG A 180 6.58 -12.79 -1.03
N ILE A 181 6.42 -12.02 0.03
CA ILE A 181 6.96 -12.32 1.36
C ILE A 181 5.79 -12.51 2.33
N ASP A 182 5.65 -13.73 2.84
CA ASP A 182 4.64 -14.02 3.86
C ASP A 182 5.05 -13.40 5.20
N LEU A 183 4.17 -12.58 5.78
CA LEU A 183 4.47 -11.79 6.99
C LEU A 183 4.53 -12.64 8.27
N ALA A 184 3.91 -13.80 8.29
CA ALA A 184 3.90 -14.67 9.48
C ALA A 184 5.14 -15.57 9.53
N SER A 185 5.50 -16.18 8.40
CA SER A 185 6.61 -17.11 8.30
C SER A 185 7.92 -16.52 7.81
N GLY A 186 7.87 -15.35 7.14
CA GLY A 186 8.99 -14.76 6.41
C GLY A 186 9.36 -15.52 5.14
N GLN A 187 8.50 -16.45 4.69
CA GLN A 187 8.75 -17.19 3.47
C GLN A 187 8.75 -16.25 2.25
N LEU A 188 9.81 -16.36 1.45
CA LEU A 188 9.96 -15.63 0.19
C LEU A 188 9.60 -16.57 -0.98
N ASP A 189 8.52 -16.23 -1.68
CA ASP A 189 8.13 -16.87 -2.93
C ASP A 189 8.52 -15.96 -4.11
N ARG A 190 9.02 -16.57 -5.19
CA ARG A 190 9.37 -15.87 -6.42
C ARG A 190 8.49 -16.35 -7.56
N PHE A 191 8.08 -15.41 -8.39
CA PHE A 191 7.30 -15.67 -9.59
C PHE A 191 7.67 -14.66 -10.70
N THR A 192 7.08 -14.82 -11.86
CA THR A 192 7.28 -13.90 -12.97
C THR A 192 5.95 -13.36 -13.44
N MET A 193 5.93 -12.07 -13.78
CA MET A 193 4.82 -11.38 -14.41
C MET A 193 5.03 -11.36 -15.94
N LEU A 194 4.07 -10.80 -16.68
CA LEU A 194 4.19 -10.61 -18.11
C LEU A 194 5.38 -9.70 -18.46
N PRO A 195 5.93 -9.81 -19.68
CA PRO A 195 6.96 -8.86 -20.14
C PRO A 195 6.47 -7.42 -20.04
N SER A 196 7.32 -6.52 -19.58
CA SER A 196 7.02 -5.10 -19.38
C SER A 196 5.87 -4.81 -18.41
N GLU A 197 5.41 -5.80 -17.67
CA GLU A 197 4.30 -5.59 -16.74
C GLU A 197 4.78 -4.81 -15.50
N LEU A 198 4.00 -3.81 -15.13
CA LEU A 198 4.21 -2.97 -13.96
C LEU A 198 2.99 -3.05 -13.03
N MET A 199 3.24 -3.06 -11.75
CA MET A 199 2.20 -2.83 -10.74
C MET A 199 2.01 -1.32 -10.58
N LEU A 200 0.79 -0.82 -10.81
CA LEU A 200 0.46 0.60 -10.75
C LEU A 200 -0.22 1.01 -9.45
N GLY A 201 -0.96 0.11 -8.83
CA GLY A 201 -1.76 0.42 -7.65
C GLY A 201 -2.56 -0.76 -7.15
N CYS A 202 -3.49 -0.46 -6.25
CA CYS A 202 -4.48 -1.41 -5.76
C CYS A 202 -5.83 -1.04 -6.34
N TYR A 203 -6.58 -2.05 -6.77
CA TYR A 203 -7.93 -1.87 -7.27
C TYR A 203 -8.78 -3.06 -6.83
N ASP A 204 -9.87 -2.76 -6.10
CA ASP A 204 -10.74 -3.77 -5.54
C ASP A 204 -9.95 -4.84 -4.73
N ASP A 205 -10.08 -6.11 -5.07
CA ASP A 205 -9.40 -7.22 -4.38
C ASP A 205 -8.06 -7.62 -5.02
N GLY A 206 -7.49 -6.78 -5.90
CA GLY A 206 -6.28 -7.09 -6.65
C GLY A 206 -5.30 -5.96 -6.80
N LEU A 207 -4.21 -6.25 -7.48
CA LEU A 207 -3.22 -5.28 -7.91
C LEU A 207 -3.54 -4.82 -9.34
N LEU A 208 -3.67 -3.52 -9.54
CA LEU A 208 -3.78 -2.95 -10.88
C LEU A 208 -2.43 -3.08 -11.57
N THR A 209 -2.41 -3.81 -12.67
CA THR A 209 -1.20 -3.97 -13.50
C THR A 209 -1.43 -3.39 -14.89
N VAL A 210 -0.34 -3.06 -15.56
CA VAL A 210 -0.33 -2.62 -16.95
C VAL A 210 0.80 -3.30 -17.70
N HIS A 211 0.55 -3.70 -18.95
CA HIS A 211 1.57 -4.21 -19.84
C HIS A 211 1.33 -3.76 -21.30
N TYR A 212 2.38 -3.85 -22.09
CA TYR A 212 2.29 -3.56 -23.53
C TYR A 212 1.86 -4.79 -24.30
N VAL A 213 0.84 -4.63 -25.17
CA VAL A 213 0.44 -5.65 -26.14
C VAL A 213 0.92 -5.22 -27.53
N THR A 214 1.71 -6.07 -28.16
CA THR A 214 2.30 -5.87 -29.47
C THR A 214 2.11 -7.12 -30.33
N ASP A 215 2.06 -6.95 -31.66
CA ASP A 215 1.92 -8.07 -32.63
C ASP A 215 3.15 -9.00 -32.64
N ALA A 216 4.29 -8.51 -32.17
CA ALA A 216 5.54 -9.25 -32.05
C ALA A 216 6.17 -9.02 -30.68
N PRO A 217 7.05 -9.92 -30.20
CA PRO A 217 7.77 -9.72 -28.95
C PRO A 217 8.51 -8.38 -28.94
N LEU A 218 8.48 -7.69 -27.80
CA LEU A 218 9.18 -6.41 -27.63
C LEU A 218 10.68 -6.57 -27.90
N PRO A 219 11.29 -5.68 -28.70
CA PRO A 219 12.72 -5.69 -28.97
C PRO A 219 13.56 -5.47 -27.71
N LYS A 220 14.80 -5.96 -27.73
CA LYS A 220 15.74 -5.80 -26.62
C LYS A 220 16.59 -4.52 -26.69
N ASN A 221 16.63 -3.86 -27.83
CA ASN A 221 17.42 -2.63 -28.00
C ASN A 221 16.56 -1.38 -27.86
N GLY A 222 17.19 -0.25 -27.48
CA GLY A 222 16.49 0.95 -27.05
C GLY A 222 15.67 1.65 -28.15
N GLU A 223 16.18 1.74 -29.38
CA GLU A 223 15.47 2.46 -30.48
C GLU A 223 14.29 1.65 -31.02
N GLU A 224 14.52 0.37 -31.30
CA GLU A 224 13.44 -0.52 -31.75
C GLU A 224 12.38 -0.73 -30.68
N TYR A 225 12.79 -0.83 -29.40
CA TYR A 225 11.87 -0.89 -28.28
C TYR A 225 10.99 0.36 -28.22
N ALA A 226 11.58 1.55 -28.31
CA ALA A 226 10.83 2.79 -28.27
C ALA A 226 9.81 2.90 -29.42
N ALA A 227 10.16 2.46 -30.62
CA ALA A 227 9.25 2.41 -31.76
C ALA A 227 8.11 1.39 -31.58
N ALA A 228 8.42 0.20 -31.04
CA ALA A 228 7.42 -0.83 -30.74
C ALA A 228 6.42 -0.37 -29.69
N VAL A 229 6.89 0.26 -28.60
CA VAL A 229 6.04 0.80 -27.52
C VAL A 229 5.12 1.91 -28.01
N GLN A 230 5.57 2.78 -28.96
CA GLN A 230 4.72 3.82 -29.52
C GLN A 230 3.52 3.27 -30.32
N SER A 231 3.63 2.06 -30.86
CA SER A 231 2.55 1.38 -31.59
C SER A 231 1.78 0.36 -30.75
N ALA A 232 2.24 0.09 -29.52
CA ALA A 232 1.64 -0.90 -28.64
C ALA A 232 0.30 -0.41 -28.07
N THR A 233 -0.57 -1.36 -27.77
CA THR A 233 -1.74 -1.12 -26.93
C THR A 233 -1.37 -1.36 -25.45
N LEU A 234 -1.81 -0.47 -24.57
CA LEU A 234 -1.73 -0.71 -23.14
C LEU A 234 -2.94 -1.52 -22.70
N GLU A 235 -2.70 -2.67 -22.11
CA GLU A 235 -3.73 -3.43 -21.41
C GLU A 235 -3.58 -3.30 -19.91
N PHE A 236 -4.72 -3.13 -19.22
CA PHE A 236 -4.82 -3.02 -17.78
C PHE A 236 -5.54 -4.25 -17.25
N ASP A 237 -4.95 -4.90 -16.26
CA ASP A 237 -5.55 -6.03 -15.56
C ASP A 237 -5.66 -5.73 -14.07
N CYS A 238 -6.75 -6.20 -13.46
CA CYS A 238 -6.78 -6.41 -12.02
C CYS A 238 -6.27 -7.83 -11.76
N TRP A 239 -5.11 -7.95 -11.16
CA TRP A 239 -4.44 -9.22 -10.90
C TRP A 239 -4.44 -9.55 -9.41
N ASP A 240 -4.97 -10.73 -9.07
CA ASP A 240 -4.84 -11.29 -7.73
C ASP A 240 -3.66 -12.26 -7.69
N PRO A 241 -2.51 -11.86 -7.11
CA PRO A 241 -1.33 -12.72 -7.03
C PRO A 241 -1.51 -13.93 -6.08
N ARG A 242 -2.54 -13.94 -5.22
CA ARG A 242 -2.87 -15.06 -4.32
C ARG A 242 -3.45 -16.25 -5.08
N THR A 243 -4.23 -15.96 -6.11
CA THR A 243 -4.93 -16.97 -6.94
C THR A 243 -4.35 -17.08 -8.34
N GLY A 244 -3.58 -16.08 -8.78
CA GLY A 244 -3.12 -15.92 -10.14
C GLY A 244 -4.21 -15.44 -11.12
N THR A 245 -5.40 -15.10 -10.62
CA THR A 245 -6.53 -14.66 -11.44
C THR A 245 -6.28 -13.26 -11.99
N ARG A 246 -6.63 -13.05 -13.27
CA ARG A 246 -6.59 -11.75 -13.95
C ARG A 246 -7.96 -11.44 -14.52
N THR A 247 -8.39 -10.20 -14.33
CA THR A 247 -9.64 -9.65 -14.92
C THR A 247 -9.32 -8.32 -15.59
N LYS A 248 -9.91 -8.10 -16.77
CA LYS A 248 -9.77 -6.84 -17.55
C LYS A 248 -10.81 -5.83 -17.12
#